data_b22395298be5702bcc0eeacf2d83ca6b
#
_entry.id   b22395298be5702bcc0eeacf2d83ca6b
#
_cell.length_a   1.000
_cell.length_b   1.000
_cell.length_c   1.000
_cell.angle_alpha   90.00
_cell.angle_beta   90.00
_cell.angle_gamma   90.00
#
_symmetry.space_group_name_H-M   'P 1'
#
loop_
_entity.id
_entity.type
_entity.pdbx_description
1 polymer ?
#
loop_
_entity_poly.entity_id
_entity_poly.type
_entity_poly.pdbx_seq_one_letter_code
_entity_poly.pdbx_strand_id
1 'polypeptide(L)'
;MKSEKPSLYTCLSPALLSLYDIRDSIVVIIDVLRATSTIATALHNKANAVVPVDSVAECIRIGAQMAAVTAGERDGKVAEGLQYGNSPFEYPESFIGGKTLVLTTTNGTKLLHMALARDANQIITGSFANLSAVCDYLLRENKPVLLGCAAWKDRVNLEDTLFAGAVIDRIGDHFHRHCDASKMAYQLYREAKPDLFEYMKSNEASHYLRLSSFGLEKDICHCLTEDTAPVLPLYKEGKLIAG
;
A
#
# COMPACT_ATOMS: atom_id res chain seq x y z
N MET A 1 -8.10 -35.65 2.67
CA MET A 1 -8.64 -34.63 1.75
C MET A 1 -7.53 -33.62 1.55
N LYS A 2 -7.08 -33.36 0.31
CA LYS A 2 -6.19 -32.23 0.06
C LYS A 2 -7.02 -30.97 0.36
N SER A 3 -6.59 -30.14 1.32
CA SER A 3 -7.19 -28.83 1.56
C SER A 3 -7.18 -28.08 0.23
N GLU A 4 -8.35 -27.61 -0.19
CA GLU A 4 -8.46 -26.79 -1.41
C GLU A 4 -7.69 -25.51 -1.18
N LYS A 5 -6.82 -25.11 -2.12
CA LYS A 5 -6.03 -23.90 -1.99
C LYS A 5 -6.96 -22.67 -1.96
N PRO A 6 -6.72 -21.67 -1.12
CA PRO A 6 -7.51 -20.45 -1.17
C PRO A 6 -7.27 -19.68 -2.48
N SER A 7 -8.22 -18.85 -2.86
CA SER A 7 -8.13 -18.03 -4.08
C SER A 7 -7.26 -16.77 -3.85
N LEU A 8 -6.53 -16.36 -4.90
CA LEU A 8 -5.80 -15.11 -4.93
C LEU A 8 -6.22 -14.30 -6.17
N TYR A 9 -6.74 -13.12 -5.92
CA TYR A 9 -7.20 -12.17 -6.95
C TYR A 9 -6.38 -10.88 -6.91
N THR A 10 -6.29 -10.21 -8.05
CA THR A 10 -5.72 -8.86 -8.17
C THR A 10 -6.77 -7.92 -8.72
N CYS A 11 -7.08 -6.87 -7.95
CA CYS A 11 -7.94 -5.76 -8.36
C CYS A 11 -7.04 -4.57 -8.74
N LEU A 12 -6.91 -4.32 -10.03
CA LEU A 12 -5.96 -3.32 -10.57
C LEU A 12 -6.41 -1.87 -10.36
N SER A 13 -7.64 -1.65 -9.91
CA SER A 13 -8.18 -0.31 -9.68
C SER A 13 -9.36 -0.36 -8.70
N PRO A 14 -9.54 0.65 -7.84
CA PRO A 14 -10.72 0.76 -6.98
C PRO A 14 -12.05 0.71 -7.75
N ALA A 15 -12.06 1.21 -9.00
CA ALA A 15 -13.25 1.16 -9.86
C ALA A 15 -13.74 -0.27 -10.15
N LEU A 16 -12.87 -1.27 -10.03
CA LEU A 16 -13.18 -2.68 -10.26
C LEU A 16 -13.55 -3.44 -8.97
N LEU A 17 -13.40 -2.82 -7.80
CA LEU A 17 -13.58 -3.51 -6.51
C LEU A 17 -14.98 -4.12 -6.35
N SER A 18 -16.00 -3.51 -6.96
CA SER A 18 -17.37 -4.02 -6.92
C SER A 18 -17.56 -5.39 -7.57
N LEU A 19 -16.62 -5.82 -8.40
CA LEU A 19 -16.66 -7.12 -9.10
C LEU A 19 -16.14 -8.27 -8.24
N TYR A 20 -15.58 -7.98 -7.05
CA TYR A 20 -14.99 -8.98 -6.16
C TYR A 20 -15.82 -9.12 -4.88
N ASP A 21 -16.06 -10.36 -4.44
CA ASP A 21 -16.54 -10.63 -3.08
C ASP A 21 -15.33 -10.70 -2.13
N ILE A 22 -15.30 -9.81 -1.13
CA ILE A 22 -14.14 -9.61 -0.26
C ILE A 22 -14.42 -9.92 1.21
N ARG A 23 -15.65 -10.31 1.57
CA ARG A 23 -16.07 -10.50 2.97
C ARG A 23 -15.23 -11.48 3.74
N ASP A 24 -14.83 -12.59 3.10
CA ASP A 24 -14.02 -13.65 3.71
C ASP A 24 -12.53 -13.57 3.28
N SER A 25 -12.14 -12.50 2.61
CA SER A 25 -10.79 -12.33 2.07
C SER A 25 -9.94 -11.43 2.95
N ILE A 26 -8.62 -11.66 2.92
CA ILE A 26 -7.65 -10.67 3.34
C ILE A 26 -7.49 -9.67 2.19
N VAL A 27 -7.81 -8.41 2.44
CA VAL A 27 -7.60 -7.33 1.48
C VAL A 27 -6.26 -6.66 1.75
N VAL A 28 -5.35 -6.74 0.78
CA VAL A 28 -4.06 -6.04 0.82
C VAL A 28 -4.22 -4.72 0.06
N ILE A 29 -4.20 -3.61 0.76
CA ILE A 29 -4.21 -2.27 0.14
C ILE A 29 -2.81 -1.95 -0.34
N ILE A 30 -2.67 -1.62 -1.63
CA ILE A 30 -1.41 -1.37 -2.31
C ILE A 30 -1.41 0.05 -2.88
N ASP A 31 -0.52 0.91 -2.40
CA ASP A 31 -0.26 2.28 -2.88
C ASP A 31 1.25 2.54 -2.70
N VAL A 32 2.04 1.92 -3.59
CA VAL A 32 3.51 1.88 -3.46
C VAL A 32 4.12 3.28 -3.51
N LEU A 33 3.61 4.14 -4.38
CA LEU A 33 4.09 5.51 -4.54
C LEU A 33 3.01 6.53 -4.14
N ARG A 34 2.88 6.82 -2.77
CA ARG A 34 3.84 6.46 -1.71
C ARG A 34 3.16 6.00 -0.42
N ALA A 35 1.82 5.96 -0.36
CA ALA A 35 1.09 5.85 0.91
C ALA A 35 1.47 4.61 1.71
N THR A 36 1.44 3.41 1.12
CA THR A 36 1.70 2.18 1.87
C THR A 36 3.17 2.00 2.22
N SER A 37 4.10 2.56 1.43
CA SER A 37 5.52 2.62 1.78
C SER A 37 5.77 3.55 2.98
N THR A 38 5.11 4.71 3.01
CA THR A 38 5.19 5.65 4.14
C THR A 38 4.58 5.06 5.42
N ILE A 39 3.43 4.38 5.31
CA ILE A 39 2.80 3.69 6.44
C ILE A 39 3.72 2.61 7.02
N ALA A 40 4.27 1.74 6.17
CA ALA A 40 5.21 0.70 6.60
C ALA A 40 6.43 1.32 7.29
N THR A 41 7.04 2.36 6.70
CA THR A 41 8.19 3.05 7.28
C THR A 41 7.88 3.69 8.64
N ALA A 42 6.75 4.39 8.77
CA ALA A 42 6.37 5.02 10.03
C ALA A 42 6.16 3.98 11.15
N LEU A 43 5.47 2.87 10.88
CA LEU A 43 5.24 1.81 11.86
C LEU A 43 6.53 1.04 12.18
N HIS A 44 7.38 0.76 11.21
CA HIS A 44 8.70 0.18 11.43
C HIS A 44 9.56 1.06 12.35
N ASN A 45 9.48 2.37 12.17
CA ASN A 45 10.12 3.39 12.98
C ASN A 45 9.34 3.72 14.26
N LYS A 46 8.54 2.74 14.76
CA LYS A 46 7.87 2.76 16.06
C LYS A 46 6.81 3.84 16.23
N ALA A 47 6.16 4.28 15.15
CA ALA A 47 4.90 4.99 15.27
C ALA A 47 3.90 4.11 16.06
N ASN A 48 3.15 4.70 17.00
CA ASN A 48 2.12 3.96 17.73
C ASN A 48 0.98 3.48 16.83
N ALA A 49 0.61 4.28 15.84
CA ALA A 49 -0.40 3.98 14.85
C ALA A 49 -0.34 4.96 13.68
N VAL A 50 -0.93 4.56 12.55
CA VAL A 50 -1.27 5.47 11.45
C VAL A 50 -2.79 5.49 11.29
N VAL A 51 -3.40 6.67 11.34
CA VAL A 51 -4.84 6.89 11.17
C VAL A 51 -5.08 7.41 9.75
N PRO A 52 -5.59 6.58 8.84
CA PRO A 52 -5.93 7.01 7.48
C PRO A 52 -7.23 7.81 7.48
N VAL A 53 -7.25 8.95 6.79
CA VAL A 53 -8.43 9.82 6.69
C VAL A 53 -8.64 10.33 5.26
N ASP A 54 -9.89 10.69 4.92
CA ASP A 54 -10.26 11.01 3.53
C ASP A 54 -9.95 12.44 3.12
N SER A 55 -9.80 13.35 4.07
CA SER A 55 -9.63 14.77 3.76
C SER A 55 -8.60 15.48 4.63
N VAL A 56 -8.07 16.59 4.10
CA VAL A 56 -7.17 17.48 4.85
C VAL A 56 -7.88 18.04 6.09
N ALA A 57 -9.15 18.42 5.96
CA ALA A 57 -9.93 18.97 7.08
C ALA A 57 -10.08 17.95 8.22
N GLU A 58 -10.33 16.69 7.87
CA GLU A 58 -10.41 15.61 8.84
C GLU A 58 -9.04 15.29 9.45
N CYS A 59 -7.98 15.31 8.65
CA CYS A 59 -6.62 15.13 9.12
C CYS A 59 -6.25 16.19 10.20
N ILE A 60 -6.55 17.46 9.95
CA ILE A 60 -6.33 18.54 10.92
C ILE A 60 -7.17 18.31 12.19
N ARG A 61 -8.47 18.01 12.03
CA ARG A 61 -9.39 17.80 13.15
C ARG A 61 -8.94 16.65 14.06
N ILE A 62 -8.67 15.50 13.48
CA ILE A 62 -8.24 14.31 14.25
C ILE A 62 -6.84 14.52 14.82
N GLY A 63 -5.93 15.12 14.05
CA GLY A 63 -4.60 15.46 14.52
C GLY A 63 -4.61 16.34 15.76
N ALA A 64 -5.46 17.37 15.79
CA ALA A 64 -5.64 18.22 16.96
C ALA A 64 -6.24 17.47 18.16
N GLN A 65 -7.24 16.61 17.96
CA GLN A 65 -7.88 15.82 19.02
C GLN A 65 -6.92 14.82 19.68
N MET A 66 -6.02 14.23 18.88
CA MET A 66 -5.09 13.18 19.34
C MET A 66 -3.70 13.72 19.69
N ALA A 67 -3.43 15.02 19.52
CA ALA A 67 -2.09 15.59 19.56
C ALA A 67 -1.11 14.81 18.64
N ALA A 68 -1.58 14.44 17.46
CA ALA A 68 -0.88 13.58 16.52
C ALA A 68 -0.19 14.38 15.41
N VAL A 69 0.81 13.78 14.75
CA VAL A 69 1.45 14.31 13.56
C VAL A 69 0.46 14.27 12.40
N THR A 70 0.27 15.38 11.69
CA THR A 70 -0.63 15.46 10.53
C THR A 70 0.16 15.47 9.23
N ALA A 71 -0.23 14.62 8.29
CA ALA A 71 0.48 14.40 7.04
C ALA A 71 -0.43 14.18 5.84
N GLY A 72 0.06 14.56 4.69
CA GLY A 72 -0.61 14.32 3.42
C GLY A 72 -0.02 15.12 2.28
N GLU A 73 -0.31 14.69 1.07
CA GLU A 73 0.19 15.34 -0.13
C GLU A 73 -0.96 15.71 -1.08
N ARG A 74 -0.75 16.78 -1.83
CA ARG A 74 -1.53 17.15 -3.01
C ARG A 74 -0.53 17.62 -4.07
N ASP A 75 -0.57 16.98 -5.23
CA ASP A 75 0.32 17.27 -6.37
C ASP A 75 1.82 17.27 -6.01
N GLY A 76 2.25 16.26 -5.23
CA GLY A 76 3.64 16.05 -4.85
C GLY A 76 4.17 16.98 -3.75
N LYS A 77 3.34 17.87 -3.21
CA LYS A 77 3.68 18.82 -2.13
C LYS A 77 2.90 18.51 -0.86
N VAL A 78 3.41 18.94 0.27
CA VAL A 78 2.66 18.93 1.53
C VAL A 78 1.34 19.67 1.32
N ALA A 79 0.23 19.03 1.68
CA ALA A 79 -1.09 19.65 1.54
C ALA A 79 -1.21 20.85 2.49
N GLU A 80 -1.83 21.93 2.02
CA GLU A 80 -2.02 23.15 2.80
C GLU A 80 -2.70 22.85 4.15
N GLY A 81 -2.13 23.38 5.22
CA GLY A 81 -2.60 23.18 6.59
C GLY A 81 -2.07 21.93 7.28
N LEU A 82 -1.32 21.04 6.59
CA LEU A 82 -0.66 19.89 7.20
C LEU A 82 0.80 20.18 7.53
N GLN A 83 1.34 19.40 8.49
CA GLN A 83 2.70 19.57 8.98
C GLN A 83 3.74 18.88 8.09
N TYR A 84 3.39 17.71 7.54
CA TYR A 84 4.31 16.82 6.82
C TYR A 84 3.65 16.26 5.54
N GLY A 85 4.49 15.79 4.64
CA GLY A 85 4.09 15.20 3.37
C GLY A 85 3.85 13.69 3.45
N ASN A 86 4.10 13.04 2.33
CA ASN A 86 3.96 11.59 2.17
C ASN A 86 5.27 10.95 1.71
N SER A 87 6.42 11.47 2.15
CA SER A 87 7.73 10.86 1.91
C SER A 87 8.11 9.94 3.08
N PRO A 88 8.51 8.68 2.83
CA PRO A 88 9.03 7.81 3.89
C PRO A 88 10.18 8.44 4.70
N PHE A 89 11.00 9.28 4.08
CA PHE A 89 12.13 9.94 4.72
C PHE A 89 11.74 11.01 5.76
N GLU A 90 10.48 11.45 5.78
CA GLU A 90 10.01 12.41 6.77
C GLU A 90 9.74 11.78 8.15
N TYR A 91 9.78 10.43 8.27
CA TYR A 91 9.39 9.69 9.46
C TYR A 91 10.51 8.83 10.05
N PRO A 92 11.71 9.37 10.35
CA PRO A 92 12.74 8.63 11.06
C PRO A 92 12.28 8.30 12.49
N GLU A 93 12.81 7.21 13.09
CA GLU A 93 12.44 6.75 14.44
C GLU A 93 12.58 7.86 15.49
N SER A 94 13.64 8.67 15.41
CA SER A 94 13.88 9.81 16.31
C SER A 94 12.76 10.87 16.29
N PHE A 95 11.98 10.91 15.22
CA PHE A 95 10.86 11.85 15.07
C PHE A 95 9.52 11.20 15.33
N ILE A 96 9.23 10.05 14.68
CA ILE A 96 7.89 9.45 14.70
C ILE A 96 7.68 8.45 15.84
N GLY A 97 8.76 7.94 16.44
CA GLY A 97 8.70 6.95 17.52
C GLY A 97 7.80 7.39 18.68
N GLY A 98 6.88 6.53 19.06
CA GLY A 98 5.89 6.79 20.11
C GLY A 98 4.77 7.76 19.76
N LYS A 99 4.73 8.30 18.53
CA LYS A 99 3.67 9.21 18.07
C LYS A 99 2.64 8.50 17.19
N THR A 100 1.48 9.11 17.05
CA THR A 100 0.46 8.72 16.07
C THR A 100 0.61 9.62 14.83
N LEU A 101 0.50 9.02 13.65
CA LEU A 101 0.46 9.72 12.37
C LEU A 101 -0.98 9.73 11.83
N VAL A 102 -1.56 10.90 11.57
CA VAL A 102 -2.83 11.02 10.82
C VAL A 102 -2.46 11.35 9.37
N LEU A 103 -2.81 10.46 8.46
CA LEU A 103 -2.38 10.53 7.06
C LEU A 103 -3.57 10.62 6.12
N THR A 104 -3.58 11.63 5.24
CA THR A 104 -4.52 11.71 4.12
C THR A 104 -3.80 11.60 2.79
N THR A 105 -4.30 10.71 1.92
CA THR A 105 -3.78 10.53 0.56
C THR A 105 -4.91 10.52 -0.45
N THR A 106 -4.58 10.71 -1.71
CA THR A 106 -5.61 10.80 -2.76
C THR A 106 -6.24 9.45 -3.10
N ASN A 107 -5.47 8.36 -3.03
CA ASN A 107 -5.89 7.05 -3.57
C ASN A 107 -5.94 5.93 -2.52
N GLY A 108 -4.91 5.76 -1.71
CA GLY A 108 -4.82 4.64 -0.76
C GLY A 108 -5.93 4.65 0.29
N THR A 109 -6.28 5.82 0.84
CA THR A 109 -7.40 5.96 1.80
C THR A 109 -8.75 5.67 1.14
N LYS A 110 -8.96 6.06 -0.12
CA LYS A 110 -10.18 5.75 -0.89
C LYS A 110 -10.41 4.23 -0.96
N LEU A 111 -9.41 3.46 -1.39
CA LEU A 111 -9.54 2.00 -1.52
C LEU A 111 -9.79 1.33 -0.16
N LEU A 112 -9.12 1.79 0.90
CA LEU A 112 -9.33 1.32 2.26
C LEU A 112 -10.79 1.49 2.69
N HIS A 113 -11.36 2.69 2.54
CA HIS A 113 -12.74 2.96 2.94
C HIS A 113 -13.75 2.21 2.05
N MET A 114 -13.47 2.04 0.77
CA MET A 114 -14.30 1.20 -0.11
C MET A 114 -14.30 -0.27 0.33
N ALA A 115 -13.16 -0.80 0.79
CA ALA A 115 -13.07 -2.16 1.31
C ALA A 115 -13.85 -2.31 2.62
N LEU A 116 -13.74 -1.34 3.54
CA LEU A 116 -14.51 -1.31 4.80
C LEU A 116 -16.02 -1.24 4.54
N ALA A 117 -16.46 -0.39 3.62
CA ALA A 117 -17.88 -0.26 3.25
C ALA A 117 -18.46 -1.53 2.60
N ARG A 118 -17.63 -2.51 2.26
CA ARG A 118 -18.01 -3.81 1.70
C ARG A 118 -17.73 -4.97 2.66
N ASP A 119 -17.69 -4.67 3.96
CA ASP A 119 -17.54 -5.65 5.05
C ASP A 119 -16.24 -6.49 4.96
N ALA A 120 -15.13 -5.91 4.47
CA ALA A 120 -13.85 -6.57 4.53
C ALA A 120 -13.45 -6.81 6.00
N ASN A 121 -13.36 -8.07 6.40
CA ASN A 121 -13.04 -8.45 7.78
C ASN A 121 -11.57 -8.24 8.14
N GLN A 122 -10.69 -8.30 7.16
CA GLN A 122 -9.25 -8.27 7.39
C GLN A 122 -8.58 -7.42 6.33
N ILE A 123 -7.96 -6.33 6.76
CA ILE A 123 -7.28 -5.39 5.88
C ILE A 123 -5.86 -5.19 6.38
N ILE A 124 -4.90 -5.31 5.47
CA ILE A 124 -3.48 -4.99 5.67
C ILE A 124 -3.02 -4.03 4.58
N THR A 125 -1.87 -3.39 4.77
CA THR A 125 -1.24 -2.63 3.69
C THR A 125 0.06 -3.27 3.24
N GLY A 126 0.33 -3.19 1.93
CA GLY A 126 1.52 -3.77 1.31
C GLY A 126 2.24 -2.80 0.38
N SER A 127 3.56 -2.87 0.40
CA SER A 127 4.50 -2.21 -0.49
C SER A 127 5.79 -3.03 -0.57
N PHE A 128 6.70 -2.69 -1.46
CA PHE A 128 7.99 -3.39 -1.50
C PHE A 128 8.73 -3.29 -0.17
N ALA A 129 8.59 -2.19 0.55
CA ALA A 129 9.21 -1.99 1.85
C ALA A 129 8.90 -3.08 2.89
N ASN A 130 7.78 -3.80 2.76
CA ASN A 130 7.36 -4.85 3.69
C ASN A 130 6.90 -6.15 3.00
N LEU A 131 7.42 -6.43 1.82
CA LEU A 131 6.99 -7.54 0.97
C LEU A 131 7.07 -8.91 1.68
N SER A 132 8.15 -9.19 2.39
CA SER A 132 8.30 -10.46 3.14
C SER A 132 7.26 -10.58 4.25
N ALA A 133 7.04 -9.55 5.04
CA ALA A 133 6.06 -9.57 6.12
C ALA A 133 4.63 -9.79 5.61
N VAL A 134 4.27 -9.19 4.47
CA VAL A 134 2.99 -9.42 3.79
C VAL A 134 2.89 -10.88 3.34
N CYS A 135 3.89 -11.41 2.65
CA CYS A 135 3.88 -12.79 2.14
C CYS A 135 3.77 -13.82 3.27
N ASP A 136 4.56 -13.67 4.33
CA ASP A 136 4.55 -14.58 5.50
C ASP A 136 3.19 -14.58 6.19
N TYR A 137 2.58 -13.39 6.32
CA TYR A 137 1.24 -13.28 6.89
C TYR A 137 0.19 -13.98 6.05
N LEU A 138 0.17 -13.77 4.73
CA LEU A 138 -0.79 -14.40 3.82
C LEU A 138 -0.66 -15.92 3.80
N LEU A 139 0.56 -16.45 3.85
CA LEU A 139 0.81 -17.89 3.95
C LEU A 139 0.31 -18.47 5.28
N ARG A 140 0.57 -17.77 6.40
CA ARG A 140 0.15 -18.21 7.74
C ARG A 140 -1.36 -18.25 7.89
N GLU A 141 -2.05 -17.21 7.41
CA GLU A 141 -3.50 -17.10 7.51
C GLU A 141 -4.23 -18.10 6.58
N ASN A 142 -3.63 -18.42 5.44
CA ASN A 142 -4.16 -19.37 4.45
C ASN A 142 -5.64 -19.14 4.10
N LYS A 143 -6.02 -17.88 3.90
CA LYS A 143 -7.36 -17.40 3.52
C LYS A 143 -7.38 -16.89 2.09
N PRO A 144 -8.57 -16.70 1.46
CA PRO A 144 -8.67 -15.97 0.19
C PRO A 144 -8.04 -14.59 0.29
N VAL A 145 -7.39 -14.14 -0.78
CA VAL A 145 -6.65 -12.86 -0.84
C VAL A 145 -7.14 -12.01 -2.00
N LEU A 146 -7.37 -10.73 -1.72
CA LEU A 146 -7.49 -9.70 -2.73
C LEU A 146 -6.30 -8.74 -2.64
N LEU A 147 -5.45 -8.71 -3.68
CA LEU A 147 -4.42 -7.71 -3.87
C LEU A 147 -5.08 -6.49 -4.53
N GLY A 148 -5.35 -5.45 -3.75
CA GLY A 148 -6.08 -4.26 -4.19
C GLY A 148 -5.12 -3.11 -4.49
N CYS A 149 -4.95 -2.76 -5.77
CA CYS A 149 -4.16 -1.62 -6.21
C CYS A 149 -4.97 -0.33 -6.04
N ALA A 150 -4.38 0.68 -5.36
CA ALA A 150 -5.01 1.99 -5.16
C ALA A 150 -5.13 2.77 -6.46
N ALA A 151 -4.27 2.46 -7.42
CA ALA A 151 -4.26 3.09 -8.74
C ALA A 151 -4.08 4.63 -8.65
N TRP A 152 -4.17 5.34 -9.75
CA TRP A 152 -4.15 6.80 -9.74
C TRP A 152 -5.37 7.37 -10.47
N LYS A 153 -6.26 8.00 -9.70
CA LYS A 153 -7.54 8.50 -10.22
C LYS A 153 -8.30 7.40 -10.98
N ASP A 154 -8.39 6.24 -10.35
CA ASP A 154 -9.00 5.00 -10.87
C ASP A 154 -8.33 4.41 -12.13
N ARG A 155 -7.18 4.94 -12.58
CA ARG A 155 -6.39 4.38 -13.68
C ARG A 155 -5.29 3.49 -13.14
N VAL A 156 -5.15 2.32 -13.74
CA VAL A 156 -4.09 1.35 -13.41
C VAL A 156 -2.72 2.06 -13.42
N ASN A 157 -1.93 1.82 -12.39
CA ASN A 157 -0.55 2.25 -12.31
C ASN A 157 0.39 1.05 -12.30
N LEU A 158 1.64 1.27 -12.67
CA LEU A 158 2.58 0.19 -12.88
C LEU A 158 3.13 -0.33 -11.54
N GLU A 159 3.50 0.54 -10.63
CA GLU A 159 4.14 0.19 -9.36
C GLU A 159 3.28 -0.69 -8.45
N ASP A 160 1.98 -0.40 -8.33
CA ASP A 160 1.06 -1.24 -7.54
C ASP A 160 0.88 -2.61 -8.20
N THR A 161 0.78 -2.62 -9.54
CA THR A 161 0.70 -3.86 -10.33
C THR A 161 1.96 -4.71 -10.15
N LEU A 162 3.14 -4.10 -10.14
CA LEU A 162 4.42 -4.78 -9.92
C LEU A 162 4.50 -5.36 -8.51
N PHE A 163 4.05 -4.63 -7.48
CA PHE A 163 4.01 -5.17 -6.13
C PHE A 163 3.04 -6.36 -6.01
N ALA A 164 1.85 -6.28 -6.60
CA ALA A 164 0.94 -7.42 -6.66
C ALA A 164 1.61 -8.63 -7.33
N GLY A 165 2.34 -8.40 -8.42
CA GLY A 165 3.15 -9.42 -9.12
C GLY A 165 4.25 -10.01 -8.24
N ALA A 166 4.92 -9.21 -7.43
CA ALA A 166 5.95 -9.65 -6.49
C ALA A 166 5.38 -10.59 -5.40
N VAL A 167 4.22 -10.26 -4.84
CA VAL A 167 3.51 -11.16 -3.92
C VAL A 167 3.17 -12.48 -4.61
N ILE A 168 2.65 -12.44 -5.83
CA ILE A 168 2.29 -13.64 -6.59
C ILE A 168 3.54 -14.48 -6.94
N ASP A 169 4.67 -13.85 -7.27
CA ASP A 169 5.93 -14.55 -7.54
C ASP A 169 6.41 -15.33 -6.31
N ARG A 170 6.25 -14.76 -5.10
CA ARG A 170 6.70 -15.40 -3.85
C ARG A 170 5.77 -16.49 -3.33
N ILE A 171 4.46 -16.27 -3.37
CA ILE A 171 3.51 -17.16 -2.68
C ILE A 171 2.42 -17.76 -3.57
N GLY A 172 2.36 -17.40 -4.84
CA GLY A 172 1.27 -17.78 -5.74
C GLY A 172 1.05 -19.27 -5.91
N ASP A 173 2.06 -20.11 -5.66
CA ASP A 173 1.92 -21.56 -5.75
C ASP A 173 1.09 -22.16 -4.60
N HIS A 174 0.88 -21.41 -3.52
CA HIS A 174 0.01 -21.78 -2.40
C HIS A 174 -1.47 -21.42 -2.63
N PHE A 175 -1.79 -20.72 -3.71
CA PHE A 175 -3.12 -20.19 -4.01
C PHE A 175 -3.63 -20.63 -5.38
N HIS A 176 -4.94 -20.59 -5.56
CA HIS A 176 -5.56 -20.68 -6.88
C HIS A 176 -5.48 -19.30 -7.57
N ARG A 177 -4.78 -19.24 -8.71
CA ARG A 177 -4.54 -18.03 -9.52
C ARG A 177 -5.40 -18.04 -10.79
N HIS A 178 -6.73 -17.99 -10.64
CA HIS A 178 -7.64 -18.03 -11.80
C HIS A 178 -7.88 -16.65 -12.43
N CYS A 179 -7.42 -15.57 -11.80
CA CYS A 179 -7.61 -14.19 -12.24
C CYS A 179 -6.56 -13.80 -13.29
N ASP A 180 -6.99 -13.32 -14.45
CA ASP A 180 -6.07 -12.88 -15.51
C ASP A 180 -5.28 -11.63 -15.10
N ALA A 181 -5.87 -10.71 -14.32
CA ALA A 181 -5.12 -9.59 -13.75
C ALA A 181 -3.95 -10.07 -12.87
N SER A 182 -4.11 -11.16 -12.10
CA SER A 182 -3.01 -11.76 -11.32
C SER A 182 -1.91 -12.33 -12.22
N LYS A 183 -2.28 -12.96 -13.34
CA LYS A 183 -1.29 -13.46 -14.30
C LYS A 183 -0.53 -12.33 -14.98
N MET A 184 -1.23 -11.26 -15.36
CA MET A 184 -0.62 -10.06 -15.95
C MET A 184 0.37 -9.40 -14.97
N ALA A 185 -0.04 -9.19 -13.72
CA ALA A 185 0.81 -8.62 -12.67
C ALA A 185 2.08 -9.47 -12.45
N TYR A 186 1.92 -10.80 -12.38
CA TYR A 186 3.04 -11.73 -12.25
C TYR A 186 4.03 -11.61 -13.42
N GLN A 187 3.55 -11.60 -14.67
CA GLN A 187 4.42 -11.50 -15.85
C GLN A 187 5.17 -10.17 -15.89
N LEU A 188 4.48 -9.05 -15.61
CA LEU A 188 5.11 -7.73 -15.53
C LEU A 188 6.21 -7.69 -14.47
N TYR A 189 5.93 -8.23 -13.27
CA TYR A 189 6.94 -8.27 -12.21
C TYR A 189 8.15 -9.13 -12.60
N ARG A 190 7.95 -10.29 -13.23
CA ARG A 190 9.05 -11.16 -13.69
C ARG A 190 9.99 -10.45 -14.67
N GLU A 191 9.44 -9.60 -15.52
CA GLU A 191 10.21 -8.77 -16.43
C GLU A 191 10.95 -7.64 -15.69
N ALA A 192 10.27 -6.97 -14.76
CA ALA A 192 10.81 -5.82 -14.01
C ALA A 192 11.77 -6.20 -12.88
N LYS A 193 11.71 -7.45 -12.37
CA LYS A 193 12.41 -7.93 -11.16
C LYS A 193 13.93 -7.67 -11.14
N PRO A 194 14.68 -7.71 -12.26
CA PRO A 194 16.11 -7.43 -12.23
C PRO A 194 16.43 -6.01 -11.75
N ASP A 195 15.63 -5.01 -12.11
CA ASP A 195 15.77 -3.62 -11.66
C ASP A 195 14.42 -2.89 -11.80
N LEU A 196 13.67 -2.83 -10.70
CA LEU A 196 12.35 -2.19 -10.68
C LEU A 196 12.42 -0.70 -10.99
N PHE A 197 13.46 -0.01 -10.51
CA PHE A 197 13.60 1.43 -10.74
C PHE A 197 13.88 1.74 -12.20
N GLU A 198 14.83 1.04 -12.81
CA GLU A 198 15.16 1.21 -14.23
C GLU A 198 14.00 0.75 -15.12
N TYR A 199 13.27 -0.29 -14.73
CA TYR A 199 12.05 -0.72 -15.45
C TYR A 199 10.97 0.38 -15.44
N MET A 200 10.69 1.00 -14.30
CA MET A 200 9.75 2.11 -14.20
C MET A 200 10.18 3.32 -15.02
N LYS A 201 11.47 3.62 -15.04
CA LYS A 201 12.08 4.73 -15.77
C LYS A 201 12.05 4.51 -17.28
N SER A 202 12.54 3.36 -17.76
CA SER A 202 12.65 3.04 -19.18
C SER A 202 11.29 2.85 -19.86
N ASN A 203 10.27 2.44 -19.11
CA ASN A 203 8.89 2.34 -19.58
C ASN A 203 8.08 3.64 -19.39
N GLU A 204 8.73 4.73 -18.99
CA GLU A 204 8.09 6.04 -18.79
C GLU A 204 6.81 5.95 -17.93
N ALA A 205 6.85 5.12 -16.87
CA ALA A 205 5.70 4.91 -16.01
C ALA A 205 5.13 6.26 -15.52
N SER A 206 3.82 6.42 -15.59
CA SER A 206 3.17 7.72 -15.38
C SER A 206 3.46 8.33 -14.00
N HIS A 207 3.50 7.51 -12.93
CA HIS A 207 3.89 7.98 -11.60
C HIS A 207 5.39 8.26 -11.50
N TYR A 208 6.24 7.48 -12.18
CA TYR A 208 7.66 7.79 -12.26
C TYR A 208 7.87 9.17 -12.86
N LEU A 209 7.30 9.44 -14.05
CA LEU A 209 7.43 10.74 -14.72
C LEU A 209 6.91 11.88 -13.84
N ARG A 210 5.75 11.68 -13.20
CA ARG A 210 5.14 12.70 -12.33
C ARG A 210 6.01 12.99 -11.11
N LEU A 211 6.43 11.98 -10.36
CA LEU A 211 7.22 12.18 -9.14
C LEU A 211 8.63 12.69 -9.44
N SER A 212 9.26 12.22 -10.53
CA SER A 212 10.55 12.73 -11.00
C SER A 212 10.48 14.21 -11.36
N SER A 213 9.37 14.69 -11.94
CA SER A 213 9.17 16.12 -12.24
C SER A 213 9.11 17.00 -10.96
N PHE A 214 8.92 16.39 -9.79
CA PHE A 214 8.99 17.05 -8.47
C PHE A 214 10.32 16.80 -7.76
N GLY A 215 11.29 16.14 -8.39
CA GLY A 215 12.60 15.82 -7.80
C GLY A 215 12.54 14.71 -6.75
N LEU A 216 11.58 13.77 -6.86
CA LEU A 216 11.32 12.71 -5.89
C LEU A 216 11.86 11.34 -6.31
N GLU A 217 12.88 11.27 -7.19
CA GLU A 217 13.49 10.01 -7.63
C GLU A 217 14.04 9.20 -6.46
N LYS A 218 14.56 9.88 -5.43
CA LYS A 218 15.04 9.22 -4.22
C LYS A 218 13.92 8.48 -3.49
N ASP A 219 12.73 9.08 -3.42
CA ASP A 219 11.53 8.44 -2.84
C ASP A 219 11.13 7.21 -3.67
N ILE A 220 11.10 7.36 -5.00
CA ILE A 220 10.75 6.26 -5.91
C ILE A 220 11.70 5.07 -5.70
N CYS A 221 13.01 5.32 -5.73
CA CYS A 221 14.03 4.29 -5.53
C CYS A 221 13.83 3.57 -4.18
N HIS A 222 13.62 4.33 -3.10
CA HIS A 222 13.39 3.77 -1.76
C HIS A 222 12.10 2.94 -1.70
N CYS A 223 10.99 3.44 -2.25
CA CYS A 223 9.70 2.74 -2.24
C CYS A 223 9.70 1.45 -3.09
N LEU A 224 10.61 1.33 -4.07
CA LEU A 224 10.79 0.13 -4.88
C LEU A 224 11.82 -0.86 -4.29
N THR A 225 12.48 -0.50 -3.19
CA THR A 225 13.45 -1.38 -2.52
C THR A 225 12.73 -2.32 -1.56
N GLU A 226 13.00 -3.63 -1.71
CA GLU A 226 12.35 -4.67 -0.90
C GLU A 226 12.82 -4.65 0.56
N ASP A 227 11.86 -4.89 1.47
CA ASP A 227 12.06 -5.19 2.90
C ASP A 227 12.87 -4.14 3.70
N THR A 228 12.78 -2.87 3.29
CA THR A 228 13.39 -1.75 4.04
C THR A 228 12.64 -1.41 5.34
N ALA A 229 11.39 -1.85 5.48
CA ALA A 229 10.56 -1.68 6.66
C ALA A 229 9.70 -2.94 6.89
N PRO A 230 10.31 -4.07 7.35
CA PRO A 230 9.68 -5.38 7.46
C PRO A 230 8.68 -5.46 8.62
N VAL A 231 7.62 -4.68 8.55
CA VAL A 231 6.49 -4.64 9.49
C VAL A 231 5.20 -4.90 8.73
N LEU A 232 4.23 -5.55 9.38
CA LEU A 232 2.92 -5.76 8.80
C LEU A 232 1.93 -4.71 9.35
N PRO A 233 1.50 -3.72 8.56
CA PRO A 233 0.45 -2.81 9.00
C PRO A 233 -0.93 -3.50 8.94
N LEU A 234 -1.54 -3.70 10.10
CA LEU A 234 -2.88 -4.27 10.27
C LEU A 234 -3.90 -3.17 10.58
N TYR A 235 -5.00 -3.15 9.86
CA TYR A 235 -6.10 -2.23 10.15
C TYR A 235 -6.95 -2.78 11.30
N LYS A 236 -7.07 -2.01 12.37
CA LYS A 236 -7.91 -2.30 13.53
C LYS A 236 -8.50 -1.01 14.09
N GLU A 237 -9.82 -1.01 14.31
CA GLU A 237 -10.52 0.08 15.01
C GLU A 237 -10.17 1.49 14.49
N GLY A 238 -10.20 1.66 13.17
CA GLY A 238 -9.96 2.97 12.54
C GLY A 238 -8.50 3.36 12.33
N LYS A 239 -7.54 2.49 12.63
CA LYS A 239 -6.10 2.77 12.52
C LYS A 239 -5.31 1.56 12.03
N LEU A 240 -4.15 1.84 11.46
CA LEU A 240 -3.14 0.84 11.12
C LEU A 240 -2.12 0.76 12.27
N ILE A 241 -1.86 -0.44 12.73
CA ILE A 241 -0.89 -0.75 13.78
C ILE A 241 0.09 -1.83 13.30
N ALA A 242 1.27 -1.90 13.91
CA ALA A 242 2.20 -2.99 13.68
C ALA A 242 1.61 -4.32 14.18
N GLY A 243 1.62 -5.36 13.32
CA GLY A 243 1.14 -6.72 13.59
C GLY A 243 2.25 -7.71 13.85
#